data_941668249f7cc8e97f87a25712885427
#
_entry.id   941668249f7cc8e97f87a25712885427
#
_cell.length_a   1.000
_cell.length_b   1.000
_cell.length_c   1.000
_cell.angle_alpha   90.00
_cell.angle_beta   90.00
_cell.angle_gamma   90.00
#
_symmetry.space_group_name_H-M   'P 1'
#
loop_
_entity.id
_entity.type
_entity.pdbx_description
1 polymer ?
#
loop_
_entity_poly.entity_id
_entity_poly.type
_entity_poly.pdbx_seq_one_letter_code
_entity_poly.pdbx_strand_id
1 'polypeptide(L)'
;ALAALAIHKTDRTETATSTFDLMGHAVHQETRTFVMEAGVEKLTTRRVTHNSDINNRGDASGQTVASYKTTYTVAGGVEISEETLVNFQVMANRTFDSSHNITNQNIYTYDDLGAATLLDIQEIRSTGYTTSGVASNQIIATYAPPVGLNAPELIDVKVVTNSDIDS
;
A
#
# COMPACT_ATOMS: atom_id res chain seq x y z
N ALA A 1 23.98 -14.11 -37.78
CA ALA A 1 23.62 -12.85 -37.11
C ALA A 1 22.57 -13.14 -36.03
N LEU A 2 22.96 -13.08 -34.76
CA LEU A 2 22.01 -13.12 -33.65
C LEU A 2 21.17 -11.82 -33.72
N ALA A 3 19.87 -11.95 -33.99
CA ALA A 3 18.96 -10.85 -33.86
C ALA A 3 19.02 -10.36 -32.40
N ALA A 4 19.34 -9.07 -32.21
CA ALA A 4 19.33 -8.46 -30.90
C ALA A 4 17.93 -8.68 -30.31
N LEU A 5 17.84 -9.38 -29.17
CA LEU A 5 16.59 -9.48 -28.42
C LEU A 5 16.22 -8.05 -28.01
N ALA A 6 15.18 -7.51 -28.63
CA ALA A 6 14.63 -6.24 -28.22
C ALA A 6 14.03 -6.45 -26.81
N ILE A 7 14.64 -5.84 -25.80
CA ILE A 7 14.06 -5.81 -24.45
C ILE A 7 12.82 -4.93 -24.55
N HIS A 8 11.65 -5.56 -24.57
CA HIS A 8 10.37 -4.84 -24.47
C HIS A 8 10.15 -4.50 -22.99
N LYS A 9 10.23 -3.22 -22.67
CA LYS A 9 9.83 -2.71 -21.36
C LYS A 9 8.31 -2.88 -21.25
N THR A 10 7.87 -3.70 -20.30
CA THR A 10 6.45 -4.05 -20.14
C THR A 10 5.75 -3.18 -19.10
N ASP A 11 6.49 -2.73 -18.10
CA ASP A 11 5.99 -1.87 -17.02
C ASP A 11 7.10 -0.95 -16.48
N ARG A 12 6.69 0.09 -15.81
CA ARG A 12 7.57 1.05 -15.14
C ARG A 12 6.87 1.57 -13.88
N THR A 13 7.60 1.62 -12.77
CA THR A 13 7.12 2.25 -11.54
C THR A 13 8.01 3.45 -11.21
N GLU A 14 7.37 4.56 -10.86
CA GLU A 14 7.99 5.77 -10.35
C GLU A 14 7.52 6.05 -8.93
N THR A 15 8.43 6.46 -8.05
CA THR A 15 8.08 6.97 -6.72
C THR A 15 8.70 8.36 -6.55
N ALA A 16 7.87 9.34 -6.24
CA ALA A 16 8.27 10.70 -5.93
C ALA A 16 7.94 11.03 -4.47
N THR A 17 8.88 11.64 -3.75
CA THR A 17 8.66 12.20 -2.41
C THR A 17 8.57 13.70 -2.52
N SER A 18 7.43 14.27 -2.15
CA SER A 18 7.17 15.71 -2.29
C SER A 18 7.33 16.49 -0.99
N THR A 19 7.28 15.81 0.16
CA THR A 19 7.39 16.47 1.47
C THR A 19 8.23 15.62 2.41
N PHE A 20 9.11 16.30 3.14
CA PHE A 20 9.96 15.71 4.19
C PHE A 20 9.72 16.45 5.51
N ASP A 21 9.96 15.76 6.63
CA ASP A 21 10.03 16.41 7.93
C ASP A 21 11.37 17.13 8.12
N LEU A 22 11.56 17.74 9.31
CA LEU A 22 12.79 18.47 9.63
C LEU A 22 14.04 17.56 9.72
N MET A 23 13.87 16.28 9.85
CA MET A 23 14.94 15.26 9.94
C MET A 23 15.23 14.61 8.58
N GLY A 24 14.44 14.94 7.55
CA GLY A 24 14.59 14.39 6.19
C GLY A 24 13.80 13.09 5.95
N HIS A 25 12.90 12.71 6.85
CA HIS A 25 12.04 11.54 6.62
C HIS A 25 10.90 11.88 5.68
N ALA A 26 10.56 10.95 4.80
CA ALA A 26 9.48 11.13 3.82
C ALA A 26 8.11 11.22 4.50
N VAL A 27 7.42 12.34 4.34
CA VAL A 27 6.05 12.56 4.85
C VAL A 27 5.02 12.25 3.77
N HIS A 28 5.24 12.74 2.55
CA HIS A 28 4.29 12.52 1.44
C HIS A 28 5.01 11.90 0.25
N GLN A 29 4.49 10.78 -0.24
CA GLN A 29 5.03 10.04 -1.38
C GLN A 29 3.90 9.69 -2.36
N GLU A 30 4.23 9.73 -3.64
CA GLU A 30 3.36 9.26 -4.71
C GLU A 30 4.08 8.21 -5.54
N THR A 31 3.44 7.06 -5.73
CA THR A 31 3.93 5.98 -6.59
C THR A 31 2.97 5.81 -7.77
N ARG A 32 3.50 5.83 -8.99
CA ARG A 32 2.78 5.63 -10.25
C ARG A 32 3.30 4.39 -10.95
N THR A 33 2.39 3.55 -11.44
CA THR A 33 2.74 2.39 -12.25
C THR A 33 2.18 2.58 -13.66
N PHE A 34 3.04 2.38 -14.63
CA PHE A 34 2.72 2.49 -16.06
C PHE A 34 2.91 1.14 -16.72
N VAL A 35 2.08 0.85 -17.70
CA VAL A 35 2.26 -0.29 -18.62
C VAL A 35 2.44 0.20 -20.03
N MET A 36 3.16 -0.59 -20.84
CA MET A 36 3.32 -0.31 -22.26
C MET A 36 2.18 -0.97 -23.03
N GLU A 37 1.34 -0.17 -23.69
CA GLU A 37 0.26 -0.64 -24.55
C GLU A 37 0.40 -0.04 -25.94
N ALA A 38 0.52 -0.87 -26.97
CA ALA A 38 0.72 -0.46 -28.36
C ALA A 38 1.86 0.57 -28.55
N GLY A 39 2.95 0.48 -27.77
CA GLY A 39 4.08 1.39 -27.84
C GLY A 39 3.92 2.72 -27.09
N VAL A 40 2.82 2.89 -26.35
CA VAL A 40 2.53 4.08 -25.52
C VAL A 40 2.52 3.68 -24.05
N GLU A 41 3.21 4.46 -23.20
CA GLU A 41 3.11 4.28 -21.75
C GLU A 41 1.75 4.81 -21.25
N LYS A 42 1.00 3.94 -20.54
CA LYS A 42 -0.28 4.29 -19.91
C LYS A 42 -0.19 4.12 -18.40
N LEU A 43 -0.61 5.13 -17.65
CA LEU A 43 -0.75 5.06 -16.20
C LEU A 43 -1.86 4.06 -15.86
N THR A 44 -1.56 3.05 -15.04
CA THR A 44 -2.56 2.06 -14.61
C THR A 44 -2.98 2.24 -13.17
N THR A 45 -2.01 2.57 -12.30
CA THR A 45 -2.28 2.79 -10.88
C THR A 45 -1.49 3.98 -10.35
N ARG A 46 -2.11 4.69 -9.42
CA ARG A 46 -1.45 5.72 -8.61
C ARG A 46 -1.74 5.45 -7.14
N ARG A 47 -0.71 5.53 -6.31
CA ARG A 47 -0.79 5.37 -4.87
C ARG A 47 -0.21 6.61 -4.19
N VAL A 48 -0.98 7.20 -3.30
CA VAL A 48 -0.56 8.36 -2.50
C VAL A 48 -0.43 7.92 -1.06
N THR A 49 0.75 8.08 -0.48
CA THR A 49 1.08 7.70 0.89
C THR A 49 1.41 8.95 1.69
N HIS A 50 0.81 9.08 2.87
CA HIS A 50 1.15 10.12 3.84
C HIS A 50 1.52 9.46 5.17
N ASN A 51 2.72 9.75 5.67
CA ASN A 51 3.25 9.27 6.93
C ASN A 51 3.05 10.34 8.02
N SER A 52 2.63 9.90 9.20
CA SER A 52 2.45 10.76 10.39
C SER A 52 3.09 10.14 11.63
N ASP A 53 3.29 10.96 12.65
CA ASP A 53 3.88 10.52 13.93
C ASP A 53 5.20 9.77 13.73
N ILE A 54 6.07 10.38 12.93
CA ILE A 54 7.39 9.83 12.58
C ILE A 54 8.34 10.07 13.76
N ASN A 55 8.93 8.99 14.27
CA ASN A 55 9.93 9.09 15.34
C ASN A 55 11.31 9.47 14.80
N ASN A 56 12.29 9.68 15.71
CA ASN A 56 13.66 10.06 15.35
C ASN A 56 14.41 9.00 14.51
N ARG A 57 13.88 7.78 14.40
CA ARG A 57 14.43 6.69 13.59
C ARG A 57 13.83 6.63 12.19
N GLY A 58 12.81 7.45 11.90
CA GLY A 58 12.07 7.44 10.65
C GLY A 58 10.88 6.47 10.62
N ASP A 59 10.54 5.83 11.73
CA ASP A 59 9.39 4.92 11.80
C ASP A 59 8.11 5.75 11.96
N ALA A 60 7.15 5.61 11.05
CA ALA A 60 5.86 6.28 11.09
C ALA A 60 4.81 5.39 11.78
N SER A 61 4.31 5.80 12.95
CA SER A 61 3.27 5.06 13.68
C SER A 61 1.87 5.24 13.08
N GLY A 62 1.66 6.30 12.31
CA GLY A 62 0.48 6.54 11.48
C GLY A 62 0.83 6.60 10.00
N GLN A 63 -0.05 6.08 9.15
CA GLN A 63 0.08 6.18 7.70
C GLN A 63 -1.29 6.16 7.05
N THR A 64 -1.49 7.00 6.02
CA THR A 64 -2.64 6.86 5.14
C THR A 64 -2.19 6.52 3.73
N VAL A 65 -3.00 5.73 3.02
CA VAL A 65 -2.73 5.31 1.65
C VAL A 65 -4.01 5.41 0.83
N ALA A 66 -4.00 6.27 -0.18
CA ALA A 66 -5.05 6.31 -1.21
C ALA A 66 -4.56 5.59 -2.47
N SER A 67 -5.32 4.61 -2.93
CA SER A 67 -5.01 3.83 -4.13
C SER A 67 -6.01 4.14 -5.23
N TYR A 68 -5.50 4.44 -6.42
CA TYR A 68 -6.30 4.78 -7.61
C TYR A 68 -6.00 3.82 -8.75
N LYS A 69 -7.01 3.57 -9.57
CA LYS A 69 -6.91 2.87 -10.83
C LYS A 69 -7.27 3.83 -11.96
N THR A 70 -6.47 3.82 -13.02
CA THR A 70 -6.77 4.56 -14.25
C THR A 70 -7.41 3.63 -15.27
N THR A 71 -8.51 4.06 -15.84
CA THR A 71 -9.20 3.41 -16.96
C THR A 71 -9.14 4.30 -18.19
N TYR A 72 -9.09 3.68 -19.37
CA TYR A 72 -9.05 4.38 -20.66
C TYR A 72 -10.28 3.99 -21.46
N THR A 73 -10.95 5.00 -22.01
CA THR A 73 -12.12 4.83 -22.90
C THR A 73 -11.92 5.63 -24.17
N VAL A 74 -12.53 5.20 -25.27
CA VAL A 74 -12.48 5.95 -26.53
C VAL A 74 -13.86 6.55 -26.78
N ALA A 75 -13.94 7.87 -26.83
CA ALA A 75 -15.15 8.60 -27.14
C ALA A 75 -14.90 9.56 -28.35
N GLY A 76 -15.68 9.43 -29.40
CA GLY A 76 -15.50 10.27 -30.60
C GLY A 76 -14.14 10.12 -31.29
N GLY A 77 -13.47 8.96 -31.16
CA GLY A 77 -12.13 8.71 -31.70
C GLY A 77 -10.97 9.28 -30.85
N VAL A 78 -11.28 9.84 -29.67
CA VAL A 78 -10.28 10.38 -28.74
C VAL A 78 -10.22 9.47 -27.51
N GLU A 79 -8.99 9.10 -27.09
CA GLU A 79 -8.77 8.37 -25.84
C GLU A 79 -8.90 9.33 -24.65
N ILE A 80 -9.71 8.96 -23.67
CA ILE A 80 -9.96 9.69 -22.43
C ILE A 80 -9.53 8.78 -21.28
N SER A 81 -8.73 9.32 -20.34
CA SER A 81 -8.37 8.62 -19.12
C SER A 81 -9.18 9.14 -17.93
N GLU A 82 -9.58 8.24 -17.05
CA GLU A 82 -10.27 8.54 -15.80
C GLU A 82 -9.60 7.80 -14.66
N GLU A 83 -9.27 8.52 -13.57
CA GLU A 83 -8.79 7.93 -12.32
C GLU A 83 -9.96 7.73 -11.35
N THR A 84 -10.08 6.52 -10.81
CA THR A 84 -11.08 6.15 -9.80
C THR A 84 -10.36 5.71 -8.53
N LEU A 85 -10.82 6.20 -7.37
CA LEU A 85 -10.37 5.70 -6.07
C LEU A 85 -10.77 4.23 -5.94
N VAL A 86 -9.82 3.37 -5.61
CA VAL A 86 -10.04 1.94 -5.33
C VAL A 86 -10.33 1.73 -3.85
N ASN A 87 -9.48 2.31 -3.00
CA ASN A 87 -9.64 2.31 -1.56
C ASN A 87 -8.81 3.45 -0.92
N PHE A 88 -9.19 3.77 0.29
CA PHE A 88 -8.42 4.61 1.21
C PHE A 88 -8.15 3.82 2.48
N GLN A 89 -6.89 3.70 2.86
CA GLN A 89 -6.47 2.95 4.04
C GLN A 89 -5.87 3.89 5.07
N VAL A 90 -6.26 3.71 6.33
CA VAL A 90 -5.66 4.34 7.50
C VAL A 90 -4.97 3.27 8.32
N MET A 91 -3.66 3.37 8.44
CA MET A 91 -2.84 2.47 9.25
C MET A 91 -2.50 3.16 10.57
N ALA A 92 -2.85 2.51 11.66
CA ALA A 92 -2.67 3.03 13.02
C ALA A 92 -2.03 1.98 13.93
N ASN A 93 -1.62 2.40 15.12
CA ASN A 93 -1.00 1.54 16.12
C ASN A 93 0.19 0.73 15.59
N ARG A 94 0.94 1.31 14.68
CA ARG A 94 2.13 0.67 14.11
C ARG A 94 3.24 0.68 15.15
N THR A 95 3.77 -0.50 15.42
CA THR A 95 4.96 -0.69 16.27
C THR A 95 6.06 -1.35 15.46
N PHE A 96 7.30 -1.08 15.85
CA PHE A 96 8.49 -1.48 15.10
C PHE A 96 9.50 -2.14 16.03
N ASP A 97 10.25 -3.12 15.53
CA ASP A 97 11.42 -3.66 16.20
C ASP A 97 12.66 -2.76 16.02
N SER A 98 13.82 -3.21 16.52
CA SER A 98 15.07 -2.47 16.38
C SER A 98 15.57 -2.34 14.93
N SER A 99 15.10 -3.17 14.03
CA SER A 99 15.48 -3.21 12.61
C SER A 99 14.45 -2.52 11.70
N HIS A 100 13.52 -1.72 12.28
CA HIS A 100 12.46 -0.99 11.58
C HIS A 100 11.37 -1.88 10.95
N ASN A 101 11.29 -3.17 11.33
CA ASN A 101 10.22 -4.05 10.86
C ASN A 101 8.94 -3.80 11.66
N ILE A 102 7.79 -3.80 10.97
CA ILE A 102 6.47 -3.58 11.58
C ILE A 102 6.04 -4.83 12.33
N THR A 103 5.99 -4.76 13.65
CA THR A 103 5.59 -5.88 14.51
C THR A 103 4.09 -5.94 14.80
N ASN A 104 3.41 -4.79 14.74
CA ASN A 104 1.96 -4.70 14.87
C ASN A 104 1.44 -3.53 14.07
N GLN A 105 0.24 -3.65 13.50
CA GLN A 105 -0.52 -2.54 12.90
C GLN A 105 -2.00 -2.86 12.77
N ASN A 106 -2.83 -1.83 12.82
CA ASN A 106 -4.24 -1.87 12.44
C ASN A 106 -4.41 -1.18 11.09
N ILE A 107 -5.18 -1.77 10.18
CA ILE A 107 -5.51 -1.20 8.89
C ILE A 107 -7.03 -1.05 8.82
N TYR A 108 -7.49 0.17 8.62
CA TYR A 108 -8.89 0.51 8.38
C TYR A 108 -9.03 0.83 6.90
N THR A 109 -9.88 0.09 6.18
CA THR A 109 -10.10 0.27 4.74
C THR A 109 -11.43 0.95 4.48
N TYR A 110 -11.43 2.01 3.69
CA TYR A 110 -12.58 2.83 3.32
C TYR A 110 -12.76 2.87 1.80
N ASP A 111 -13.98 3.14 1.34
CA ASP A 111 -14.28 3.36 -0.09
C ASP A 111 -14.17 4.84 -0.49
N ASP A 112 -13.97 5.74 0.47
CA ASP A 112 -13.88 7.18 0.25
C ASP A 112 -12.71 7.82 1.02
N LEU A 113 -12.22 8.99 0.54
CA LEU A 113 -11.13 9.74 1.16
C LEU A 113 -11.52 10.43 2.48
N GLY A 114 -12.80 10.61 2.71
CA GLY A 114 -13.33 11.22 3.94
C GLY A 114 -13.40 10.23 5.12
N ALA A 115 -13.06 8.95 4.88
CA ALA A 115 -13.15 7.85 5.84
C ALA A 115 -14.57 7.72 6.45
N ALA A 116 -15.60 7.98 5.63
CA ALA A 116 -17.00 7.92 6.06
C ALA A 116 -17.56 6.49 6.01
N THR A 117 -17.15 5.71 5.00
CA THR A 117 -17.64 4.34 4.78
C THR A 117 -16.53 3.33 5.02
N LEU A 118 -16.47 2.77 6.22
CA LEU A 118 -15.52 1.72 6.59
C LEU A 118 -15.96 0.39 5.96
N LEU A 119 -15.04 -0.27 5.24
CA LEU A 119 -15.26 -1.55 4.58
C LEU A 119 -14.81 -2.73 5.43
N ASP A 120 -13.62 -2.65 6.01
CA ASP A 120 -13.04 -3.67 6.89
C ASP A 120 -12.00 -3.08 7.85
N ILE A 121 -11.69 -3.87 8.87
CA ILE A 121 -10.59 -3.60 9.80
C ILE A 121 -9.70 -4.84 9.82
N GLN A 122 -8.38 -4.65 9.70
CA GLN A 122 -7.41 -5.72 9.87
C GLN A 122 -6.43 -5.38 10.99
N GLU A 123 -6.20 -6.33 11.89
CA GLU A 123 -5.10 -6.30 12.85
C GLU A 123 -4.03 -7.29 12.37
N ILE A 124 -2.80 -6.81 12.17
CA ILE A 124 -1.69 -7.61 11.68
C ILE A 124 -0.59 -7.61 12.74
N ARG A 125 -0.19 -8.81 13.17
CA ARG A 125 0.94 -9.04 14.06
C ARG A 125 1.98 -9.89 13.36
N SER A 126 3.23 -9.43 13.36
CA SER A 126 4.34 -10.08 12.66
C SER A 126 5.50 -10.32 13.61
N THR A 127 6.14 -11.49 13.49
CA THR A 127 7.28 -11.89 14.32
C THR A 127 8.32 -12.68 13.53
N GLY A 128 9.54 -12.75 14.05
CA GLY A 128 10.61 -13.56 13.50
C GLY A 128 11.10 -13.03 12.14
N TYR A 129 11.48 -11.76 12.11
CA TYR A 129 11.98 -11.18 10.87
C TYR A 129 13.37 -11.70 10.48
N THR A 130 13.55 -12.00 9.19
CA THR A 130 14.84 -12.29 8.57
C THR A 130 15.63 -11.01 8.37
N THR A 131 16.90 -11.13 7.99
CA THR A 131 17.76 -9.97 7.63
C THR A 131 17.24 -9.21 6.41
N SER A 132 16.48 -9.87 5.53
CA SER A 132 15.81 -9.25 4.38
C SER A 132 14.48 -8.56 4.74
N GLY A 133 14.07 -8.54 6.03
CA GLY A 133 12.86 -7.89 6.49
C GLY A 133 11.57 -8.68 6.22
N VAL A 134 11.67 -9.97 5.94
CA VAL A 134 10.50 -10.85 5.76
C VAL A 134 10.13 -11.49 7.09
N ALA A 135 8.87 -11.33 7.53
CA ALA A 135 8.38 -11.94 8.76
C ALA A 135 8.23 -13.46 8.58
N SER A 136 8.77 -14.25 9.52
CA SER A 136 8.58 -15.72 9.54
C SER A 136 7.14 -16.09 9.88
N ASN A 137 6.48 -15.30 10.73
CA ASN A 137 5.10 -15.54 11.14
C ASN A 137 4.29 -14.25 11.11
N GLN A 138 3.06 -14.35 10.60
CA GLN A 138 2.06 -13.28 10.67
C GLN A 138 0.72 -13.84 11.11
N ILE A 139 0.01 -13.11 11.94
CA ILE A 139 -1.39 -13.33 12.28
C ILE A 139 -2.16 -12.12 11.76
N ILE A 140 -3.16 -12.37 10.93
CA ILE A 140 -4.03 -11.35 10.35
C ILE A 140 -5.45 -11.65 10.82
N ALA A 141 -5.99 -10.80 11.69
CA ALA A 141 -7.39 -10.86 12.11
C ALA A 141 -8.18 -9.81 11.31
N THR A 142 -9.25 -10.23 10.66
CA THR A 142 -10.14 -9.36 9.88
C THR A 142 -11.49 -9.23 10.58
N TYR A 143 -11.96 -8.00 10.71
CA TYR A 143 -13.21 -7.66 11.37
C TYR A 143 -14.16 -6.94 10.42
N ALA A 144 -15.47 -7.20 10.56
CA ALA A 144 -16.51 -6.37 9.96
C ALA A 144 -16.57 -4.99 10.64
N PRO A 145 -16.99 -3.95 9.91
CA PRO A 145 -17.28 -2.67 10.50
C PRO A 145 -18.29 -2.78 11.65
N PRO A 146 -18.14 -1.96 12.71
CA PRO A 146 -19.10 -1.96 13.80
C PRO A 146 -20.49 -1.49 13.32
N VAL A 147 -21.53 -2.15 13.79
CA VAL A 147 -22.92 -1.76 13.52
C VAL A 147 -23.47 -1.05 14.76
N GLY A 148 -23.76 0.25 14.64
CA GLY A 148 -24.23 1.10 15.73
C GLY A 148 -23.14 1.24 16.83
N LEU A 149 -23.49 0.86 18.07
CA LEU A 149 -22.60 0.93 19.23
C LEU A 149 -21.89 -0.40 19.53
N ASN A 150 -22.04 -1.42 18.68
CA ASN A 150 -21.40 -2.72 18.89
C ASN A 150 -19.92 -2.64 18.57
N ALA A 151 -19.13 -3.55 19.17
CA ALA A 151 -17.75 -3.75 18.78
C ALA A 151 -17.67 -4.37 17.37
N PRO A 152 -16.54 -4.17 16.65
CA PRO A 152 -16.29 -4.87 15.39
C PRO A 152 -16.40 -6.39 15.58
N GLU A 153 -17.02 -7.08 14.63
CA GLU A 153 -17.18 -8.54 14.66
C GLU A 153 -16.00 -9.20 13.94
N LEU A 154 -15.37 -10.19 14.58
CA LEU A 154 -14.30 -10.99 13.96
C LEU A 154 -14.89 -11.85 12.85
N ILE A 155 -14.40 -11.68 11.62
CA ILE A 155 -14.81 -12.45 10.44
C ILE A 155 -13.86 -13.62 10.20
N ASP A 156 -12.54 -13.36 10.25
CA ASP A 156 -11.51 -14.32 9.86
C ASP A 156 -10.21 -14.11 10.62
N VAL A 157 -9.47 -15.21 10.82
CA VAL A 157 -8.09 -15.19 11.31
C VAL A 157 -7.23 -16.03 10.40
N LYS A 158 -6.28 -15.39 9.74
CA LYS A 158 -5.30 -16.05 8.90
C LYS A 158 -3.95 -16.09 9.60
N VAL A 159 -3.35 -17.28 9.66
CA VAL A 159 -1.96 -17.47 10.10
C VAL A 159 -1.11 -17.76 8.88
N VAL A 160 -0.08 -16.93 8.67
CA VAL A 160 0.90 -17.08 7.60
C VAL A 160 2.22 -17.48 8.22
N THR A 161 2.80 -18.58 7.78
CA THR A 161 4.14 -19.02 8.15
C THR A 161 4.98 -19.06 6.88
N ASN A 162 6.06 -18.32 6.86
CA ASN A 162 7.04 -18.33 5.79
C ASN A 162 8.20 -19.24 6.19
N SER A 163 8.47 -20.28 5.41
CA SER A 163 9.61 -21.19 5.56
C SER A 163 10.58 -20.99 4.39
N ASP A 164 11.82 -21.44 4.58
CA ASP A 164 12.86 -21.43 3.54
C ASP A 164 13.14 -20.03 2.95
N ILE A 165 13.04 -18.99 3.81
CA ILE A 165 13.39 -17.63 3.43
C ILE A 165 14.91 -17.51 3.55
N ASP A 166 15.60 -17.31 2.44
CA ASP A 166 17.04 -17.07 2.43
C ASP A 166 17.38 -15.85 3.29
N SER A 167 18.29 -16.05 4.23
CA SER A 167 18.83 -15.04 5.16
C SER A 167 20.00 -14.29 4.54
#